data_5613bebdb363191e264b675a91f06649
#
_entry.id   5613bebdb363191e264b675a91f06649
#
_cell.length_a   1.000
_cell.length_b   1.000
_cell.length_c   1.000
_cell.angle_alpha   90.00
_cell.angle_beta   90.00
_cell.angle_gamma   90.00
#
_symmetry.space_group_name_H-M   'P 1'
#
loop_
_entity.id
_entity.type
_entity.pdbx_description
1 polymer ?
#
loop_
_entity_poly.entity_id
_entity_poly.type
_entity_poly.pdbx_seq_one_letter_code
_entity_poly.pdbx_strand_id
1 'polypeptide(L)'
;MGDWIPMEKIRNLSLKKTILLYFVISLTAAFLLSGFTVHFAGNMQNKIWEKYIDYADYTDVFQQYGKKYEIEISRPNQSQMNRLDYHLSEMCDFMETYSVLIFSIVGSVVAVFFFYKNKLKTPLQELKDASQMIADNELDFHVSYENKDEMGTLC
;
A
#
# COMPACT_ATOMS: atom_id res chain seq x y z
N MET A 1 -16.95 6.82 -20.18
CA MET A 1 -16.95 5.34 -20.17
C MET A 1 -15.49 4.94 -20.30
N GLY A 2 -14.87 4.57 -19.17
CA GLY A 2 -13.44 4.26 -19.16
C GLY A 2 -13.20 2.93 -19.85
N ASP A 3 -12.32 2.93 -20.84
CA ASP A 3 -11.79 1.72 -21.45
C ASP A 3 -11.03 0.92 -20.38
N TRP A 4 -11.73 -0.05 -19.80
CA TRP A 4 -11.10 -1.05 -18.96
C TRP A 4 -10.05 -1.76 -19.80
N ILE A 5 -8.80 -1.69 -19.41
CA ILE A 5 -7.72 -2.42 -20.08
C ILE A 5 -8.17 -3.88 -20.14
N PRO A 6 -8.43 -4.44 -21.34
CA PRO A 6 -8.95 -5.79 -21.42
C PRO A 6 -7.95 -6.76 -20.76
N MET A 7 -8.44 -7.60 -19.87
CA MET A 7 -7.61 -8.57 -19.10
C MET A 7 -6.71 -9.41 -20.00
N GLU A 8 -7.13 -9.63 -21.24
CA GLU A 8 -6.39 -10.31 -22.28
C GLU A 8 -5.06 -9.60 -22.66
N LYS A 9 -5.03 -8.26 -22.67
CA LYS A 9 -3.79 -7.51 -22.91
C LYS A 9 -2.78 -7.67 -21.77
N ILE A 10 -3.24 -7.75 -20.51
CA ILE A 10 -2.38 -7.97 -19.36
C ILE A 10 -1.84 -9.41 -19.36
N ARG A 11 -2.66 -10.37 -19.78
CA ARG A 11 -2.28 -11.78 -19.87
C ARG A 11 -1.14 -12.02 -20.85
N ASN A 12 -1.12 -11.27 -21.95
CA ASN A 12 -0.11 -11.40 -23.02
C ASN A 12 1.12 -10.47 -22.84
N LEU A 13 1.20 -9.72 -21.71
CA LEU A 13 2.39 -8.91 -21.39
C LEU A 13 3.56 -9.80 -21.00
N SER A 14 4.77 -9.37 -21.40
CA SER A 14 6.00 -10.02 -20.96
C SER A 14 6.10 -10.06 -19.44
N LEU A 15 6.76 -11.08 -18.89
CA LEU A 15 6.95 -11.25 -17.44
C LEU A 15 7.53 -10.00 -16.78
N LYS A 16 8.55 -9.39 -17.42
CA LYS A 16 9.19 -8.17 -16.93
C LYS A 16 8.21 -6.99 -16.85
N LYS A 17 7.40 -6.80 -17.89
CA LYS A 17 6.38 -5.71 -17.90
C LYS A 17 5.26 -5.96 -16.90
N THR A 18 4.87 -7.21 -16.73
CA THR A 18 3.83 -7.59 -15.79
C THR A 18 4.27 -7.35 -14.34
N ILE A 19 5.47 -7.78 -13.95
CA ILE A 19 5.96 -7.55 -12.58
C ILE A 19 6.10 -6.05 -12.29
N LEU A 20 6.63 -5.28 -13.26
CA LEU A 20 6.74 -3.84 -13.13
C LEU A 20 5.35 -3.19 -12.94
N LEU A 21 4.35 -3.62 -13.70
CA LEU A 21 2.97 -3.14 -13.57
C LEU A 21 2.40 -3.40 -12.18
N TYR A 22 2.55 -4.62 -11.65
CA TYR A 22 2.09 -4.95 -10.30
C TYR A 22 2.80 -4.11 -9.23
N PHE A 23 4.11 -3.89 -9.37
CA PHE A 23 4.85 -3.03 -8.46
C PHE A 23 4.38 -1.58 -8.51
N VAL A 24 4.19 -1.01 -9.69
CA VAL A 24 3.72 0.38 -9.84
C VAL A 24 2.32 0.54 -9.22
N ILE A 25 1.40 -0.38 -9.50
CA ILE A 25 0.05 -0.35 -8.92
C ILE A 25 0.13 -0.47 -7.39
N SER A 26 0.93 -1.40 -6.88
CA SER A 26 1.11 -1.60 -5.45
C SER A 26 1.68 -0.38 -4.73
N LEU A 27 2.73 0.23 -5.29
CA LEU A 27 3.32 1.45 -4.73
C LEU A 27 2.33 2.62 -4.76
N THR A 28 1.62 2.80 -5.87
CA THR A 28 0.59 3.86 -5.96
C THR A 28 -0.49 3.67 -4.90
N ALA A 29 -0.98 2.45 -4.72
CA ALA A 29 -1.96 2.12 -3.68
C ALA A 29 -1.38 2.37 -2.27
N ALA A 30 -0.12 2.00 -2.03
CA ALA A 30 0.56 2.23 -0.75
C ALA A 30 0.66 3.72 -0.42
N PHE A 31 1.02 4.57 -1.39
CA PHE A 31 1.06 6.02 -1.21
C PHE A 31 -0.31 6.63 -0.92
N LEU A 32 -1.35 6.19 -1.63
CA LEU A 32 -2.71 6.68 -1.39
C LEU A 32 -3.22 6.28 0.00
N LEU A 33 -3.02 5.03 0.40
CA LEU A 33 -3.39 4.53 1.72
C LEU A 33 -2.62 5.23 2.83
N SER A 34 -1.32 5.45 2.63
CA SER A 34 -0.49 6.19 3.58
C SER A 34 -0.96 7.63 3.72
N GLY A 35 -1.21 8.33 2.62
CA GLY A 35 -1.73 9.71 2.67
C GLY A 35 -3.04 9.81 3.43
N PHE A 36 -3.95 8.86 3.22
CA PHE A 36 -5.20 8.79 3.99
C PHE A 36 -4.93 8.54 5.49
N THR A 37 -4.02 7.61 5.81
CA THR A 37 -3.66 7.28 7.20
C THR A 37 -3.03 8.47 7.92
N VAL A 38 -2.08 9.17 7.27
CA VAL A 38 -1.43 10.37 7.82
C VAL A 38 -2.48 11.46 8.08
N HIS A 39 -3.35 11.73 7.11
CA HIS A 39 -4.40 12.73 7.28
C HIS A 39 -5.35 12.37 8.43
N PHE A 40 -5.73 11.10 8.55
CA PHE A 40 -6.60 10.65 9.65
C PHE A 40 -5.89 10.73 11.00
N ALA A 41 -4.64 10.26 11.09
CA ALA A 41 -3.85 10.30 12.31
C ALA A 41 -3.60 11.74 12.78
N GLY A 42 -3.22 12.65 11.87
CA GLY A 42 -3.02 14.06 12.19
C GLY A 42 -4.31 14.74 12.69
N ASN A 43 -5.45 14.49 12.05
CA ASN A 43 -6.73 15.00 12.53
C ASN A 43 -7.10 14.46 13.91
N MET A 44 -6.82 13.18 14.17
CA MET A 44 -7.09 12.58 15.48
C MET A 44 -6.16 13.16 16.55
N GLN A 45 -4.88 13.31 16.23
CA GLN A 45 -3.88 13.88 17.10
C GLN A 45 -4.20 15.32 17.46
N ASN A 46 -4.57 16.14 16.48
CA ASN A 46 -4.98 17.53 16.70
C ASN A 46 -6.18 17.61 17.65
N LYS A 47 -7.18 16.74 17.50
CA LYS A 47 -8.32 16.68 18.42
C LYS A 47 -7.93 16.29 19.86
N ILE A 48 -6.90 15.43 19.99
CA ILE A 48 -6.39 15.07 21.32
C ILE A 48 -5.66 16.27 21.92
N TRP A 49 -4.79 16.91 21.19
CA TRP A 49 -4.01 18.05 21.67
C TRP A 49 -4.86 19.28 21.98
N GLU A 50 -5.91 19.50 21.19
CA GLU A 50 -6.88 20.59 21.42
C GLU A 50 -7.50 20.58 22.85
N LYS A 51 -7.64 19.40 23.47
CA LYS A 51 -8.13 19.27 24.85
C LYS A 51 -7.20 19.89 25.90
N TYR A 52 -5.92 20.03 25.54
CA TYR A 52 -4.85 20.48 26.46
C TYR A 52 -4.36 21.88 26.13
N ILE A 53 -4.97 22.58 25.18
CA ILE A 53 -4.67 23.97 24.88
C ILE A 53 -5.32 24.86 25.93
N ASP A 54 -4.49 25.65 26.62
CA ASP A 54 -4.99 26.71 27.49
C ASP A 54 -5.32 27.95 26.66
N TYR A 55 -6.60 28.13 26.32
CA TYR A 55 -7.05 29.27 25.54
C TYR A 55 -6.91 30.62 26.27
N ALA A 56 -6.69 30.62 27.60
CA ALA A 56 -6.52 31.85 28.38
C ALA A 56 -5.27 32.64 27.94
N ASP A 57 -4.18 31.93 27.61
CA ASP A 57 -2.94 32.54 27.14
C ASP A 57 -3.05 33.17 25.74
N TYR A 58 -4.04 32.74 24.95
CA TYR A 58 -4.22 33.24 23.57
C TYR A 58 -5.22 34.38 23.43
N THR A 59 -6.08 34.60 24.44
CA THR A 59 -7.10 35.68 24.41
C THR A 59 -6.46 37.07 24.39
N ASP A 60 -5.35 37.26 25.06
CA ASP A 60 -4.66 38.56 25.08
C ASP A 60 -4.02 38.91 23.73
N VAL A 61 -3.55 37.90 22.98
CA VAL A 61 -2.96 38.10 21.65
C VAL A 61 -4.04 38.44 20.62
N PHE A 62 -5.25 37.85 20.74
CA PHE A 62 -6.38 38.15 19.86
C PHE A 62 -6.90 39.57 20.01
N GLN A 63 -6.90 40.14 21.21
CA GLN A 63 -7.33 41.52 21.46
C GLN A 63 -6.34 42.55 20.94
N GLN A 64 -5.05 42.21 20.98
CA GLN A 64 -3.99 43.19 20.65
C GLN A 64 -3.78 43.38 19.14
N TYR A 65 -4.05 42.36 18.29
CA TYR A 65 -3.66 42.40 16.87
C TYR A 65 -4.82 42.38 15.86
N GLY A 66 -6.06 42.17 16.28
CA GLY A 66 -7.25 42.22 15.41
C GLY A 66 -7.23 41.29 14.21
N LYS A 67 -6.24 40.39 14.09
CA LYS A 67 -6.09 39.42 13.03
C LYS A 67 -6.48 38.05 13.54
N LYS A 68 -7.27 37.33 12.72
CA LYS A 68 -7.57 35.91 12.93
C LYS A 68 -6.29 35.11 12.71
N TYR A 69 -5.50 34.89 13.77
CA TYR A 69 -4.37 33.97 13.73
C TYR A 69 -4.94 32.55 13.77
N GLU A 70 -4.50 31.73 12.84
CA GLU A 70 -4.66 30.29 12.91
C GLU A 70 -3.80 29.82 14.08
N ILE A 71 -4.44 29.32 15.15
CA ILE A 71 -3.72 28.80 16.34
C ILE A 71 -3.02 27.51 15.88
N GLU A 72 -1.71 27.55 15.80
CA GLU A 72 -0.92 26.37 15.52
C GLU A 72 -0.99 25.45 16.75
N ILE A 73 -1.68 24.32 16.60
CA ILE A 73 -1.83 23.32 17.66
C ILE A 73 -0.48 22.67 17.88
N SER A 74 0.19 23.05 18.98
CA SER A 74 1.48 22.46 19.36
C SER A 74 1.30 21.26 20.29
N ARG A 75 2.27 20.34 20.24
CA ARG A 75 2.27 19.13 21.08
C ARG A 75 2.31 19.53 22.57
N PRO A 76 1.34 19.12 23.39
CA PRO A 76 1.33 19.37 24.83
C PRO A 76 2.45 18.60 25.55
N ASN A 77 2.89 19.10 26.71
CA ASN A 77 3.85 18.37 27.53
C ASN A 77 3.26 17.05 28.04
N GLN A 78 4.06 15.99 28.03
CA GLN A 78 3.65 14.66 28.50
C GLN A 78 3.05 14.68 29.93
N SER A 79 3.56 15.52 30.81
CA SER A 79 3.06 15.67 32.19
C SER A 79 1.66 16.26 32.29
N GLN A 80 1.20 16.92 31.24
CA GLN A 80 -0.13 17.56 31.16
C GLN A 80 -1.19 16.64 30.58
N MET A 81 -0.77 15.61 29.86
CA MET A 81 -1.67 14.69 29.16
C MET A 81 -2.12 13.53 30.05
N ASN A 82 -3.38 13.11 29.85
CA ASN A 82 -3.83 11.85 30.39
C ASN A 82 -3.05 10.69 29.73
N ARG A 83 -2.78 9.62 30.49
CA ARG A 83 -2.02 8.46 30.03
C ARG A 83 -2.58 7.85 28.72
N LEU A 84 -3.89 7.78 28.59
CA LEU A 84 -4.54 7.26 27.37
C LEU A 84 -4.33 8.19 26.17
N ASP A 85 -4.54 9.49 26.34
CA ASP A 85 -4.37 10.49 25.29
C ASP A 85 -2.89 10.58 24.85
N TYR A 86 -1.96 10.41 25.78
CA TYR A 86 -0.54 10.32 25.47
C TYR A 86 -0.23 9.11 24.59
N HIS A 87 -0.67 7.90 24.96
CA HIS A 87 -0.44 6.71 24.16
C HIS A 87 -1.11 6.77 22.77
N LEU A 88 -2.30 7.37 22.69
CA LEU A 88 -2.97 7.58 21.41
C LEU A 88 -2.19 8.55 20.52
N SER A 89 -1.65 9.63 21.09
CA SER A 89 -0.80 10.58 20.36
C SER A 89 0.49 9.92 19.84
N GLU A 90 1.15 9.09 20.65
CA GLU A 90 2.32 8.31 20.24
C GLU A 90 1.99 7.32 19.11
N MET A 91 0.80 6.69 19.16
CA MET A 91 0.35 5.83 18.06
C MET A 91 0.09 6.62 16.77
N CYS A 92 -0.45 7.83 16.87
CA CYS A 92 -0.62 8.70 15.71
C CYS A 92 0.73 9.09 15.11
N ASP A 93 1.72 9.50 15.91
CA ASP A 93 3.09 9.80 15.48
C ASP A 93 3.73 8.60 14.76
N PHE A 94 3.55 7.40 15.32
CA PHE A 94 4.03 6.17 14.70
C PHE A 94 3.37 5.92 13.34
N MET A 95 2.06 6.07 13.26
CA MET A 95 1.32 5.91 12.01
C MET A 95 1.73 6.95 10.97
N GLU A 96 1.93 8.20 11.34
CA GLU A 96 2.39 9.25 10.43
C GLU A 96 3.79 8.94 9.88
N THR A 97 4.69 8.50 10.74
CA THR A 97 6.09 8.25 10.38
C THR A 97 6.26 6.98 9.53
N TYR A 98 5.59 5.89 9.90
CA TYR A 98 5.88 4.56 9.34
C TYR A 98 4.84 4.04 8.36
N SER A 99 3.72 4.72 8.15
CA SER A 99 2.64 4.23 7.28
C SER A 99 3.12 3.92 5.85
N VAL A 100 3.92 4.78 5.24
CA VAL A 100 4.45 4.56 3.88
C VAL A 100 5.24 3.27 3.80
N LEU A 101 6.12 3.04 4.78
CA LEU A 101 6.97 1.85 4.83
C LEU A 101 6.13 0.58 5.02
N ILE A 102 5.19 0.59 5.96
CA ILE A 102 4.31 -0.55 6.24
C ILE A 102 3.47 -0.90 5.01
N PHE A 103 2.79 0.08 4.41
CA PHE A 103 1.97 -0.18 3.22
C PHE A 103 2.80 -0.58 2.00
N SER A 104 4.02 -0.07 1.84
CA SER A 104 4.92 -0.47 0.77
C SER A 104 5.37 -1.93 0.91
N ILE A 105 5.70 -2.38 2.12
CA ILE A 105 6.06 -3.78 2.38
C ILE A 105 4.86 -4.69 2.11
N VAL A 106 3.70 -4.39 2.71
CA VAL A 106 2.49 -5.19 2.53
C VAL A 106 2.09 -5.23 1.05
N GLY A 107 2.07 -4.08 0.39
CA GLY A 107 1.77 -3.98 -1.03
C GLY A 107 2.72 -4.79 -1.91
N SER A 108 4.02 -4.78 -1.61
CA SER A 108 5.01 -5.57 -2.33
C SER A 108 4.76 -7.08 -2.19
N VAL A 109 4.45 -7.56 -0.99
CA VAL A 109 4.10 -8.96 -0.76
C VAL A 109 2.84 -9.34 -1.54
N VAL A 110 1.81 -8.50 -1.51
CA VAL A 110 0.57 -8.71 -2.27
C VAL A 110 0.84 -8.74 -3.78
N ALA A 111 1.66 -7.81 -4.29
CA ALA A 111 2.04 -7.76 -5.70
C ALA A 111 2.74 -9.04 -6.15
N VAL A 112 3.71 -9.53 -5.38
CA VAL A 112 4.44 -10.78 -5.66
C VAL A 112 3.49 -11.98 -5.64
N PHE A 113 2.57 -12.03 -4.65
CA PHE A 113 1.59 -13.11 -4.56
C PHE A 113 0.67 -13.17 -5.78
N PHE A 114 0.12 -12.03 -6.22
CA PHE A 114 -0.71 -11.97 -7.42
C PHE A 114 0.06 -12.27 -8.70
N PHE A 115 1.31 -11.79 -8.80
CA PHE A 115 2.17 -12.11 -9.91
C PHE A 115 2.42 -13.63 -10.01
N TYR A 116 2.80 -14.26 -8.90
CA TYR A 116 3.00 -15.70 -8.85
C TYR A 116 1.75 -16.47 -9.26
N LYS A 117 0.60 -16.13 -8.64
CA LYS A 117 -0.67 -16.82 -8.90
C LYS A 117 -1.10 -16.70 -10.37
N ASN A 118 -0.97 -15.51 -10.96
CA ASN A 118 -1.54 -15.23 -12.28
C ASN A 118 -0.58 -15.54 -13.45
N LYS A 119 0.73 -15.54 -13.18
CA LYS A 119 1.72 -15.68 -14.26
C LYS A 119 2.63 -16.89 -14.15
N LEU A 120 2.89 -17.39 -12.96
CA LEU A 120 3.86 -18.48 -12.77
C LEU A 120 3.22 -19.81 -12.43
N LYS A 121 2.14 -19.82 -11.64
CA LYS A 121 1.57 -21.06 -11.12
C LYS A 121 1.12 -22.02 -12.23
N THR A 122 0.37 -21.55 -13.19
CA THR A 122 -0.17 -22.38 -14.28
C THR A 122 0.93 -22.95 -15.15
N PRO A 123 1.83 -22.14 -15.78
CA PRO A 123 2.88 -22.71 -16.62
C PRO A 123 3.87 -23.61 -15.85
N LEU A 124 4.15 -23.32 -14.58
CA LEU A 124 5.00 -24.20 -13.77
C LEU A 124 4.34 -25.56 -13.49
N GLN A 125 3.01 -25.58 -13.28
CA GLN A 125 2.28 -26.85 -13.15
C GLN A 125 2.32 -27.66 -14.46
N GLU A 126 2.04 -27.02 -15.60
CA GLU A 126 2.08 -27.68 -16.91
C GLU A 126 3.46 -28.24 -17.25
N LEU A 127 4.54 -27.46 -16.95
CA LEU A 127 5.90 -27.97 -17.11
C LEU A 127 6.25 -29.14 -16.20
N LYS A 128 5.74 -29.10 -14.96
CA LYS A 128 5.90 -30.21 -14.01
C LYS A 128 5.18 -31.47 -14.51
N ASP A 129 3.92 -31.32 -14.95
CA ASP A 129 3.10 -32.42 -15.43
C ASP A 129 3.72 -33.02 -16.72
N ALA A 130 4.19 -32.17 -17.63
CA ALA A 130 4.93 -32.59 -18.81
C ALA A 130 6.22 -33.36 -18.47
N SER A 131 7.01 -32.87 -17.50
CA SER A 131 8.22 -33.55 -17.03
C SER A 131 7.91 -34.93 -16.41
N GLN A 132 6.79 -35.07 -15.73
CA GLN A 132 6.36 -36.32 -15.16
C GLN A 132 5.91 -37.32 -16.23
N MET A 133 5.16 -36.86 -17.25
CA MET A 133 4.78 -37.69 -18.41
C MET A 133 5.98 -38.22 -19.18
N ILE A 134 7.00 -37.39 -19.35
CA ILE A 134 8.29 -37.83 -19.97
C ILE A 134 8.95 -38.93 -19.11
N ALA A 135 8.96 -38.75 -17.77
CA ALA A 135 9.53 -39.74 -16.86
C ALA A 135 8.79 -41.08 -16.89
N ASP A 136 7.47 -41.02 -17.11
CA ASP A 136 6.59 -42.21 -17.21
C ASP A 136 6.60 -42.81 -18.63
N ASN A 137 7.45 -42.30 -19.53
CA ASN A 137 7.60 -42.78 -20.91
C ASN A 137 6.39 -42.51 -21.82
N GLU A 138 5.53 -41.56 -21.44
CA GLU A 138 4.42 -41.05 -22.25
C GLU A 138 4.90 -39.88 -23.12
N LEU A 139 5.31 -40.16 -24.36
CA LEU A 139 5.92 -39.17 -25.25
C LEU A 139 4.92 -38.39 -26.10
N ASP A 140 3.65 -38.77 -26.10
CA ASP A 140 2.60 -38.13 -26.91
C ASP A 140 1.78 -37.16 -26.06
N PHE A 141 2.43 -36.08 -25.63
CA PHE A 141 1.77 -35.00 -24.89
C PHE A 141 1.98 -33.64 -25.57
N HIS A 142 1.02 -32.74 -25.40
CA HIS A 142 1.10 -31.37 -25.85
C HIS A 142 0.85 -30.42 -24.70
N VAL A 143 1.77 -29.48 -24.46
CA VAL A 143 1.60 -28.42 -23.44
C VAL A 143 0.66 -27.35 -23.99
N SER A 144 -0.50 -27.18 -23.37
CA SER A 144 -1.56 -26.30 -23.88
C SER A 144 -1.51 -24.86 -23.30
N TYR A 145 -0.31 -24.29 -23.14
CA TYR A 145 -0.17 -22.92 -22.65
C TYR A 145 -0.36 -21.91 -23.80
N GLU A 146 -1.50 -21.20 -23.79
CA GLU A 146 -1.92 -20.33 -24.91
C GLU A 146 -1.42 -18.88 -24.84
N ASN A 147 -0.73 -18.46 -23.78
CA ASN A 147 -0.31 -17.07 -23.66
C ASN A 147 0.93 -16.78 -24.53
N LYS A 148 0.93 -15.59 -25.15
CA LYS A 148 2.03 -15.12 -26.00
C LYS A 148 3.07 -14.32 -25.19
N ASP A 149 3.56 -14.89 -24.11
CA ASP A 149 4.61 -14.32 -23.27
C ASP A 149 5.86 -15.22 -23.29
N GLU A 150 6.89 -14.88 -22.50
CA GLU A 150 8.13 -15.64 -22.46
C GLU A 150 7.93 -17.10 -22.00
N MET A 151 6.90 -17.36 -21.19
CA MET A 151 6.57 -18.72 -20.76
C MET A 151 5.91 -19.51 -21.90
N GLY A 152 5.09 -18.87 -22.74
CA GLY A 152 4.50 -19.51 -23.91
C GLY A 152 5.51 -19.88 -25.00
N THR A 153 6.72 -19.29 -24.99
CA THR A 153 7.82 -19.71 -25.88
C THR A 153 8.61 -20.88 -25.34
N LEU A 154 8.46 -21.23 -24.06
CA LEU A 154 9.13 -22.37 -23.43
C LEU A 154 8.27 -23.65 -23.42
N CYS A 155 6.94 -23.50 -23.54
CA CYS A 155 5.97 -24.59 -23.64
C CYS A 155 5.69 -24.90 -25.10
#